data_1883aafe4a9efbb8b848670b637187fa
#
_entry.id   1883aafe4a9efbb8b848670b637187fa
#
_cell.length_a   1.000
_cell.length_b   1.000
_cell.length_c   1.000
_cell.angle_alpha   90.00
_cell.angle_beta   90.00
_cell.angle_gamma   90.00
#
_symmetry.space_group_name_H-M   'P 1'
#
loop_
_entity.id
_entity.type
_entity.pdbx_description
1 polymer ?
#
loop_
_entity_poly.entity_id
_entity_poly.type
_entity_poly.pdbx_seq_one_letter_code
_entity_poly.pdbx_strand_id
1 'polypeptide(L)'
;RRIRGRISGTTERPRVSVFRSNKAIYAQLVDDAAAATLVAARSAEIDTSGLKKADVAKKVGELLAQRAKDKGIERVVFDRSGYLYHGRVKALAEGAREGGLVF
;
A
#
# COMPACT_ATOMS: atom_id res chain seq x y z
N ARG A 1 -17.80 3.50 20.03
CA ARG A 1 -17.44 3.90 19.22
C ARG A 1 -17.69 3.88 18.10
N ARG A 2 -17.65 4.13 17.66
CA ARG A 2 -17.92 4.14 16.65
C ARG A 2 -17.29 4.11 15.67
N ILE A 3 -16.85 3.51 15.28
CA ILE A 3 -16.25 3.59 14.14
C ILE A 3 -17.05 3.20 13.04
N ARG A 4 -17.67 3.96 12.36
CA ARG A 4 -18.35 3.60 11.34
C ARG A 4 -17.75 3.97 10.13
N GLY A 5 -17.52 3.20 9.10
CA GLY A 5 -16.91 3.49 7.84
C GLY A 5 -15.39 3.58 7.89
N ARG A 6 -14.81 3.30 9.05
CA ARG A 6 -13.38 3.31 9.15
C ARG A 6 -12.83 1.94 8.89
N ILE A 7 -11.69 1.89 8.18
CA ILE A 7 -10.98 0.65 7.94
C ILE A 7 -9.85 0.54 8.95
N SER A 8 -9.82 -0.56 9.68
CA SER A 8 -8.76 -0.80 10.65
C SER A 8 -8.01 -2.05 10.26
N GLY A 9 -6.68 -2.03 10.41
CA GLY A 9 -5.83 -3.16 10.12
C GLY A 9 -5.48 -3.94 11.38
N THR A 10 -5.19 -5.21 11.21
CA THR A 10 -4.72 -6.09 12.28
C THR A 10 -3.49 -6.83 11.81
N THR A 11 -2.87 -7.63 12.67
CA THR A 11 -1.72 -8.44 12.28
C THR A 11 -2.08 -9.42 11.17
N GLU A 12 -3.28 -10.00 11.24
CA GLU A 12 -3.72 -10.97 10.23
C GLU A 12 -4.15 -10.30 8.93
N ARG A 13 -4.66 -9.10 9.01
CA ARG A 13 -5.12 -8.37 7.84
C ARG A 13 -4.75 -6.89 8.02
N PRO A 14 -3.47 -6.57 7.80
CA PRO A 14 -3.01 -5.19 7.96
C PRO A 14 -3.69 -4.24 6.99
N ARG A 15 -3.69 -2.98 7.32
CA ARG A 15 -4.26 -1.94 6.50
C ARG A 15 -3.18 -1.35 5.59
N VAL A 16 -3.47 -1.28 4.30
CA VAL A 16 -2.58 -0.61 3.36
C VAL A 16 -2.88 0.87 3.43
N SER A 17 -1.91 1.65 3.86
CA SER A 17 -2.03 3.09 3.93
C SER A 17 -1.14 3.70 2.86
N VAL A 18 -1.71 4.60 2.04
CA VAL A 18 -1.01 5.19 0.92
C VAL A 18 -0.88 6.69 1.14
N PHE A 19 0.32 7.20 0.97
CA PHE A 19 0.58 8.63 1.02
C PHE A 19 1.24 9.04 -0.28
N ARG A 20 0.84 10.16 -0.83
CA ARG A 20 1.44 10.64 -2.06
C ARG A 20 1.67 12.14 -2.00
N SER A 21 2.75 12.56 -2.64
CA SER A 21 3.04 13.98 -2.84
C SER A 21 3.22 14.18 -4.33
N ASN A 22 3.57 15.39 -4.72
CA ASN A 22 3.75 15.71 -6.12
C ASN A 22 4.80 14.81 -6.80
N LYS A 23 5.88 14.48 -6.12
CA LYS A 23 6.98 13.74 -6.71
C LYS A 23 7.19 12.34 -6.16
N ALA A 24 6.42 11.94 -5.18
CA ALA A 24 6.68 10.68 -4.51
C ALA A 24 5.39 9.96 -4.12
N ILE A 25 5.50 8.66 -3.94
CA ILE A 25 4.40 7.87 -3.40
C ILE A 25 5.00 6.87 -2.41
N TYR A 26 4.25 6.60 -1.36
CA TYR A 26 4.71 5.81 -0.24
C TYR A 26 3.53 4.98 0.27
N ALA A 27 3.77 3.72 0.53
CA ALA A 27 2.73 2.83 1.04
C ALA A 27 3.27 2.02 2.19
N GLN A 28 2.39 1.67 3.13
CA GLN A 28 2.80 0.86 4.27
C GLN A 28 1.65 -0.05 4.68
N LEU A 29 2.01 -1.16 5.31
CA LEU A 29 1.06 -2.06 5.94
C LEU A 29 1.11 -1.80 7.43
N VAL A 30 -0.04 -1.47 8.01
CA VAL A 30 -0.14 -1.05 9.39
C VAL A 30 -1.02 -2.00 10.19
N ASP A 31 -0.53 -2.39 11.36
CA ASP A 31 -1.33 -3.11 12.34
C ASP A 31 -1.83 -2.06 13.32
N ASP A 32 -3.08 -1.67 13.20
CA ASP A 32 -3.65 -0.61 14.03
C ASP A 32 -3.78 -1.03 15.49
N ALA A 33 -3.98 -2.30 15.75
CA ALA A 33 -4.11 -2.79 17.12
C ALA A 33 -2.79 -2.66 17.88
N ALA A 34 -1.67 -2.91 17.19
CA ALA A 34 -0.34 -2.79 17.79
C ALA A 34 0.30 -1.43 17.53
N ALA A 35 -0.36 -0.57 16.77
CA ALA A 35 0.17 0.74 16.38
C ALA A 35 1.55 0.60 15.73
N ALA A 36 1.72 -0.39 14.87
CA ALA A 36 3.01 -0.71 14.26
C ALA A 36 2.91 -0.78 12.74
N THR A 37 3.95 -0.29 12.07
CA THR A 37 4.10 -0.46 10.63
C THR A 37 4.88 -1.76 10.40
N LEU A 38 4.25 -2.69 9.70
CA LEU A 38 4.83 -3.99 9.47
C LEU A 38 5.72 -4.02 8.23
N VAL A 39 5.32 -3.33 7.19
CA VAL A 39 6.02 -3.32 5.91
C VAL A 39 5.83 -1.94 5.28
N ALA A 40 6.82 -1.45 4.60
CA ALA A 40 6.73 -0.17 3.89
C ALA A 40 7.46 -0.25 2.56
N ALA A 41 7.03 0.56 1.59
CA ALA A 41 7.70 0.70 0.30
C ALA A 41 7.51 2.12 -0.20
N ARG A 42 8.56 2.70 -0.78
CA ARG A 42 8.55 4.07 -1.25
C ARG A 42 9.11 4.16 -2.65
N SER A 43 8.65 5.15 -3.41
CA SER A 43 9.15 5.38 -4.75
C SER A 43 10.65 5.69 -4.76
N ALA A 44 11.19 6.22 -3.67
CA ALA A 44 12.62 6.49 -3.57
C ALA A 44 13.47 5.22 -3.61
N GLU A 45 12.88 4.06 -3.38
CA GLU A 45 13.61 2.79 -3.33
C GLU A 45 13.66 2.09 -4.67
N ILE A 46 13.03 2.64 -5.70
CA ILE A 46 13.01 2.02 -7.02
C ILE A 46 13.56 3.00 -8.05
N ASP A 47 13.97 2.45 -9.19
CA ASP A 47 14.42 3.28 -10.30
C ASP A 47 13.19 3.82 -11.02
N THR A 48 13.00 5.12 -10.97
CA THR A 48 11.84 5.77 -11.58
C THR A 48 12.17 6.43 -12.90
N SER A 49 13.38 6.25 -13.41
CA SER A 49 13.82 6.88 -14.66
C SER A 49 12.91 6.48 -15.82
N GLY A 50 12.38 7.46 -16.51
CA GLY A 50 11.55 7.21 -17.68
C GLY A 50 10.15 6.70 -17.38
N LEU A 51 9.77 6.62 -16.12
CA LEU A 51 8.44 6.11 -15.75
C LEU A 51 7.46 7.24 -15.48
N LYS A 52 6.21 6.99 -15.84
CA LYS A 52 5.13 7.89 -15.49
C LYS A 52 4.76 7.65 -14.03
N LYS A 53 4.07 8.61 -13.43
CA LYS A 53 3.68 8.50 -12.02
C LYS A 53 2.86 7.25 -11.72
N ALA A 54 1.97 6.86 -12.63
CA ALA A 54 1.17 5.65 -12.44
C ALA A 54 2.03 4.40 -12.47
N ASP A 55 3.04 4.35 -13.35
CA ASP A 55 3.93 3.21 -13.42
C ASP A 55 4.79 3.11 -12.16
N VAL A 56 5.22 4.24 -11.64
CA VAL A 56 5.97 4.28 -10.38
C VAL A 56 5.10 3.74 -9.26
N ALA A 57 3.84 4.17 -9.19
CA ALA A 57 2.93 3.70 -8.15
C ALA A 57 2.72 2.19 -8.24
N LYS A 58 2.58 1.66 -9.45
CA LYS A 58 2.42 0.23 -9.64
C LYS A 58 3.63 -0.54 -9.13
N LYS A 59 4.83 -0.04 -9.42
CA LYS A 59 6.05 -0.68 -8.93
C LYS A 59 6.18 -0.61 -7.42
N VAL A 60 5.74 0.47 -6.80
CA VAL A 60 5.71 0.58 -5.35
C VAL A 60 4.76 -0.47 -4.76
N GLY A 61 3.61 -0.66 -5.39
CA GLY A 61 2.66 -1.70 -4.97
C GLY A 61 3.25 -3.09 -5.08
N GLU A 62 3.95 -3.37 -6.17
CA GLU A 62 4.61 -4.66 -6.36
C GLU A 62 5.68 -4.89 -5.29
N LEU A 63 6.48 -3.87 -4.99
CA LEU A 63 7.50 -3.95 -3.96
C LEU A 63 6.88 -4.19 -2.58
N LEU A 64 5.80 -3.49 -2.29
CA LEU A 64 5.09 -3.67 -1.02
C LEU A 64 4.61 -5.11 -0.89
N ALA A 65 4.02 -5.66 -1.97
CA ALA A 65 3.54 -7.03 -1.96
C ALA A 65 4.67 -8.04 -1.76
N GLN A 66 5.80 -7.81 -2.40
CA GLN A 66 6.95 -8.69 -2.24
C GLN A 66 7.43 -8.71 -0.80
N ARG A 67 7.54 -7.53 -0.19
CA ARG A 67 7.98 -7.41 1.20
C ARG A 67 6.97 -8.03 2.17
N ALA A 68 5.68 -7.91 1.85
CA ALA A 68 4.63 -8.51 2.65
C ALA A 68 4.73 -10.05 2.60
N LYS A 69 4.99 -10.59 1.43
CA LYS A 69 5.16 -12.05 1.29
C LYS A 69 6.34 -12.55 2.12
N ASP A 70 7.41 -11.78 2.15
CA ASP A 70 8.59 -12.14 2.94
C ASP A 70 8.27 -12.21 4.42
N LYS A 71 7.24 -11.52 4.86
CA LYS A 71 6.79 -11.55 6.25
C LYS A 71 5.57 -12.45 6.46
N GLY A 72 5.17 -13.18 5.44
CA GLY A 72 4.03 -14.08 5.55
C GLY A 72 2.68 -13.40 5.52
N ILE A 73 2.62 -12.15 5.07
CA ILE A 73 1.37 -11.40 4.98
C ILE A 73 0.79 -11.58 3.59
N GLU A 74 -0.46 -11.99 3.51
CA GLU A 74 -1.13 -12.21 2.23
C GLU A 74 -2.40 -11.39 2.11
N ARG A 75 -3.19 -11.32 3.17
CA ARG A 75 -4.46 -10.61 3.15
C ARG A 75 -4.32 -9.24 3.78
N VAL A 76 -4.88 -8.23 3.12
CA VAL A 76 -4.82 -6.85 3.60
C VAL A 76 -6.15 -6.18 3.33
N VAL A 77 -6.39 -5.06 4.01
CA VAL A 77 -7.50 -4.17 3.67
C VAL A 77 -6.89 -2.90 3.09
N PHE A 78 -7.49 -2.38 2.04
CA PHE A 78 -6.93 -1.22 1.35
C PHE A 78 -7.63 0.06 1.80
N ASP A 79 -6.87 0.93 2.44
CA ASP A 79 -7.37 2.22 2.89
C ASP A 79 -6.67 3.31 2.08
N ARG A 80 -7.44 4.04 1.32
CA ARG A 80 -6.91 5.09 0.45
C ARG A 80 -6.58 6.37 1.20
N SER A 81 -6.82 6.40 2.50
CA SER A 81 -6.57 7.58 3.34
C SER A 81 -7.27 8.83 2.81
N GLY A 82 -8.48 8.65 2.31
CA GLY A 82 -9.27 9.75 1.79
C GLY A 82 -9.01 10.09 0.34
N TYR A 83 -8.03 9.48 -0.30
CA TYR A 83 -7.79 9.72 -1.73
C TYR A 83 -8.80 8.99 -2.59
N LEU A 84 -9.10 9.53 -3.74
CA LEU A 84 -9.96 8.86 -4.70
C LEU A 84 -9.25 7.63 -5.26
N TYR A 85 -10.01 6.55 -5.50
CA TYR A 85 -9.44 5.31 -6.00
C TYR A 85 -9.29 5.39 -7.51
N HIS A 86 -8.32 6.15 -7.96
CA HIS A 86 -8.00 6.20 -9.39
C HIS A 86 -6.58 6.73 -9.53
N GLY A 87 -6.07 6.73 -10.74
CA GLY A 87 -4.75 7.23 -11.03
C GLY A 87 -3.68 6.45 -10.28
N ARG A 88 -2.84 7.16 -9.55
CA ARG A 88 -1.71 6.57 -8.83
C ARG A 88 -2.14 5.59 -7.76
N VAL A 89 -3.21 5.88 -7.05
CA VAL A 89 -3.69 5.01 -5.97
C VAL A 89 -4.19 3.70 -6.56
N LYS A 90 -4.95 3.77 -7.65
CA LYS A 90 -5.42 2.57 -8.33
C LYS A 90 -4.26 1.74 -8.87
N ALA A 91 -3.27 2.41 -9.47
CA ALA A 91 -2.10 1.71 -10.02
C ALA A 91 -1.33 0.99 -8.92
N LEU A 92 -1.17 1.62 -7.76
CA LEU A 92 -0.50 0.98 -6.63
C LEU A 92 -1.27 -0.25 -6.17
N ALA A 93 -2.59 -0.15 -6.08
CA ALA A 93 -3.43 -1.28 -5.68
C ALA A 93 -3.31 -2.43 -6.68
N GLU A 94 -3.29 -2.12 -7.97
CA GLU A 94 -3.13 -3.13 -8.99
C GLU A 94 -1.79 -3.83 -8.89
N GLY A 95 -0.73 -3.06 -8.65
CA GLY A 95 0.60 -3.63 -8.46
C GLY A 95 0.66 -4.55 -7.26
N ALA A 96 0.02 -4.15 -6.17
CA ALA A 96 -0.01 -4.96 -4.96
C ALA A 96 -0.77 -6.27 -5.19
N ARG A 97 -1.87 -6.21 -5.92
CA ARG A 97 -2.63 -7.43 -6.26
C ARG A 97 -1.83 -8.35 -7.17
N GLU A 98 -1.17 -7.80 -8.16
CA GLU A 98 -0.34 -8.59 -9.06
C GLU A 98 0.82 -9.24 -8.32
N GLY A 99 1.30 -8.59 -7.29
CA GLY A 99 2.37 -9.13 -6.45
C GLY A 99 1.90 -10.19 -5.46
N GLY A 100 0.60 -10.43 -5.36
CA GLY A 100 0.07 -11.51 -4.55
C GLY A 100 -0.77 -11.11 -3.34
N LEU A 101 -0.94 -9.82 -3.07
CA LEU A 101 -1.79 -9.40 -1.96
C LEU A 101 -3.26 -9.57 -2.32
N VAL A 102 -4.04 -9.97 -1.33
CA VAL A 102 -5.47 -10.23 -1.50
C VAL A 102 -6.27 -9.17 -0.76
N PHE A 103 -7.08 -8.46 -1.50
CA PHE A 103 -7.99 -7.47 -0.90
C PHE A 103 -9.08 -7.07 -1.89
#